data_93e663101367b819d41ad1809851e105
#
_entry.id   93e663101367b819d41ad1809851e105
#
_cell.length_a   1.000
_cell.length_b   1.000
_cell.length_c   1.000
_cell.angle_alpha   90.00
_cell.angle_beta   90.00
_cell.angle_gamma   90.00
#
_symmetry.space_group_name_H-M   'P 1'
#
loop_
_entity.id
_entity.type
_entity.pdbx_description
1 polymer ?
#
loop_
_entity_poly.entity_id
_entity_poly.type
_entity_poly.pdbx_seq_one_letter_code
_entity_poly.pdbx_strand_id
1 'polypeptide(L)'
;MSTPSNAPKVGFVSLGCPKALVDSERILTQLRTEGYQVVPTYEDADVVVVNTCGFIDTAKAESLDAIGEAIAENGRVIVTGCMGVAENSIRDVHPSVLAVTGPQQYEQVVNAVHEVVPPKQDHNPLIDLVPPQGLKLTPRHYAYLKISEGCSNRCSFCIIPSLRGDLASRPIDQVLREAEQLKNAGVRELLV
;
A
#
# COMPACT_ATOMS: atom_id res chain seq x y z
N MET A 1 -1.70 -21.05 25.04
CA MET A 1 -0.29 -20.85 24.60
C MET A 1 -0.32 -20.90 23.07
N SER A 2 -0.37 -19.75 22.43
CA SER A 2 -0.30 -19.66 20.97
C SER A 2 1.13 -19.97 20.54
N THR A 3 1.30 -21.02 19.74
CA THR A 3 2.54 -21.29 19.02
C THR A 3 2.94 -20.01 18.29
N PRO A 4 4.21 -19.58 18.30
CA PRO A 4 4.64 -18.45 17.50
C PRO A 4 4.31 -18.76 16.04
N SER A 5 3.47 -17.92 15.44
CA SER A 5 3.09 -18.05 14.04
C SER A 5 4.38 -17.84 13.24
N ASN A 6 4.85 -18.89 12.55
CA ASN A 6 5.97 -18.84 11.62
C ASN A 6 5.53 -18.18 10.29
N ALA A 7 4.63 -17.18 10.39
CA ALA A 7 4.16 -16.41 9.26
C ALA A 7 5.20 -15.36 8.88
N PRO A 8 5.50 -15.17 7.59
CA PRO A 8 6.40 -14.12 7.15
C PRO A 8 5.84 -12.74 7.52
N LYS A 9 6.73 -11.83 7.91
CA LYS A 9 6.38 -10.54 8.48
C LYS A 9 6.69 -9.41 7.51
N VAL A 10 5.74 -8.52 7.30
CA VAL A 10 5.89 -7.35 6.44
C VAL A 10 5.69 -6.08 7.26
N GLY A 11 6.72 -5.23 7.26
CA GLY A 11 6.62 -3.84 7.72
C GLY A 11 5.99 -2.98 6.61
N PHE A 12 5.19 -1.98 6.98
CA PHE A 12 4.53 -1.14 5.98
C PHE A 12 4.51 0.32 6.41
N VAL A 13 5.05 1.19 5.55
CA VAL A 13 5.00 2.65 5.72
C VAL A 13 4.07 3.23 4.66
N SER A 14 3.07 3.99 5.09
CA SER A 14 2.12 4.65 4.20
C SER A 14 2.29 6.16 4.30
N LEU A 15 2.85 6.76 3.27
CA LEU A 15 3.05 8.19 3.14
C LEU A 15 2.09 8.79 2.11
N GLY A 16 1.71 10.04 2.31
CA GLY A 16 0.99 10.82 1.33
C GLY A 16 -0.51 10.98 1.57
N CYS A 17 -1.26 11.06 0.49
CA CYS A 17 -2.66 11.48 0.47
C CYS A 17 -3.64 10.32 0.75
N PRO A 18 -4.96 10.62 0.93
CA PRO A 18 -6.00 9.60 1.08
C PRO A 18 -6.01 8.52 -0.01
N LYS A 19 -5.65 8.86 -1.25
CA LYS A 19 -5.54 7.86 -2.34
C LYS A 19 -4.42 6.84 -2.08
N ALA A 20 -3.26 7.30 -1.63
CA ALA A 20 -2.14 6.43 -1.24
C ALA A 20 -2.51 5.54 -0.04
N LEU A 21 -3.29 6.07 0.89
CA LEU A 21 -3.77 5.29 2.04
C LEU A 21 -4.69 4.15 1.60
N VAL A 22 -5.64 4.39 0.69
CA VAL A 22 -6.49 3.32 0.11
C VAL A 22 -5.64 2.28 -0.63
N ASP A 23 -4.60 2.72 -1.36
CA ASP A 23 -3.68 1.81 -2.04
C ASP A 23 -2.93 0.93 -1.02
N SER A 24 -2.47 1.52 0.10
CA SER A 24 -1.84 0.79 1.22
C SER A 24 -2.80 -0.24 1.83
N GLU A 25 -4.04 0.13 2.10
CA GLU A 25 -5.05 -0.78 2.66
C GLU A 25 -5.31 -1.97 1.75
N ARG A 26 -5.32 -1.78 0.42
CA ARG A 26 -5.49 -2.87 -0.56
C ARG A 26 -4.30 -3.82 -0.55
N ILE A 27 -3.07 -3.29 -0.60
CA ILE A 27 -1.85 -4.09 -0.55
C ILE A 27 -1.81 -4.90 0.76
N LEU A 28 -2.05 -4.25 1.90
CA LEU A 28 -2.06 -4.90 3.21
C LEU A 28 -3.13 -5.98 3.31
N THR A 29 -4.32 -5.73 2.76
CA THR A 29 -5.42 -6.72 2.73
C THR A 29 -5.01 -7.96 1.92
N GLN A 30 -4.40 -7.77 0.76
CA GLN A 30 -3.93 -8.88 -0.07
C GLN A 30 -2.82 -9.67 0.61
N LEU A 31 -1.79 -9.01 1.13
CA LEU A 31 -0.70 -9.66 1.88
C LEU A 31 -1.25 -10.46 3.07
N ARG A 32 -2.20 -9.88 3.81
CA ARG A 32 -2.85 -10.57 4.93
C ARG A 32 -3.63 -11.81 4.48
N THR A 33 -4.34 -11.72 3.35
CA THR A 33 -5.08 -12.84 2.75
C THR A 33 -4.15 -13.97 2.32
N GLU A 34 -2.91 -13.66 1.98
CA GLU A 34 -1.88 -14.62 1.56
C GLU A 34 -1.01 -15.12 2.74
N GLY A 35 -1.39 -14.79 3.97
CA GLY A 35 -0.80 -15.33 5.19
C GLY A 35 0.38 -14.54 5.77
N TYR A 36 0.63 -13.33 5.27
CA TYR A 36 1.63 -12.44 5.87
C TYR A 36 1.12 -11.79 7.16
N GLN A 37 2.01 -11.64 8.11
CA GLN A 37 1.76 -10.84 9.31
C GLN A 37 2.27 -9.41 9.10
N VAL A 38 1.41 -8.42 9.27
CA VAL A 38 1.80 -7.01 9.28
C VAL A 38 2.35 -6.65 10.65
N VAL A 39 3.56 -6.09 10.69
CA VAL A 39 4.24 -5.67 11.92
C VAL A 39 4.48 -4.17 11.93
N PRO A 40 4.48 -3.53 13.12
CA PRO A 40 4.59 -2.08 13.22
C PRO A 40 6.03 -1.55 13.19
N THR A 41 7.03 -2.42 13.35
CA THR A 41 8.45 -2.05 13.43
C THR A 41 9.23 -2.57 12.23
N TYR A 42 10.29 -1.87 11.85
CA TYR A 42 11.17 -2.30 10.76
C TYR A 42 12.02 -3.51 11.14
N GLU A 43 12.53 -3.55 12.38
CA GLU A 43 13.40 -4.61 12.90
C GLU A 43 12.71 -5.98 12.91
N ASP A 44 11.40 -6.01 13.22
CA ASP A 44 10.63 -7.24 13.29
C ASP A 44 10.18 -7.77 11.93
N ALA A 45 10.35 -6.97 10.86
CA ALA A 45 9.90 -7.31 9.52
C ALA A 45 10.95 -8.12 8.75
N ASP A 46 10.48 -9.09 7.96
CA ASP A 46 11.31 -9.79 6.98
C ASP A 46 11.54 -8.97 5.71
N VAL A 47 10.64 -8.04 5.43
CA VAL A 47 10.72 -7.05 4.34
C VAL A 47 9.85 -5.83 4.69
N VAL A 48 10.28 -4.65 4.24
CA VAL A 48 9.54 -3.40 4.44
C VAL A 48 9.03 -2.86 3.11
N VAL A 49 7.75 -2.51 3.05
CA VAL A 49 7.15 -1.81 1.90
C VAL A 49 6.91 -0.35 2.26
N VAL A 50 7.44 0.56 1.46
CA VAL A 50 7.26 2.01 1.61
C VAL A 50 6.39 2.52 0.48
N ASN A 51 5.15 2.93 0.80
CA ASN A 51 4.25 3.58 -0.15
C ASN A 51 4.47 5.09 -0.12
N THR A 52 5.02 5.63 -1.22
CA THR A 52 5.60 6.98 -1.31
C THR A 52 4.66 8.00 -1.92
N CYS A 53 4.88 9.26 -1.58
CA CYS A 53 4.27 10.43 -2.21
C CYS A 53 5.27 11.10 -3.18
N GLY A 54 4.82 11.37 -4.41
CA GLY A 54 5.61 12.06 -5.44
C GLY A 54 5.01 13.40 -5.89
N PHE A 55 4.06 13.94 -5.14
CA PHE A 55 3.25 15.07 -5.60
C PHE A 55 3.93 16.44 -5.41
N ILE A 56 4.51 16.69 -4.24
CA ILE A 56 5.22 17.93 -3.91
C ILE A 56 6.64 17.61 -3.42
N ASP A 57 7.55 18.56 -3.53
CA ASP A 57 8.97 18.31 -3.25
C ASP A 57 9.24 17.96 -1.78
N THR A 58 8.51 18.57 -0.84
CA THR A 58 8.60 18.22 0.59
C THR A 58 8.17 16.77 0.85
N ALA A 59 7.11 16.29 0.20
CA ALA A 59 6.66 14.90 0.35
C ALA A 59 7.59 13.90 -0.37
N LYS A 60 8.29 14.33 -1.43
CA LYS A 60 9.35 13.52 -2.05
C LYS A 60 10.54 13.36 -1.11
N ALA A 61 10.97 14.47 -0.46
CA ALA A 61 12.04 14.45 0.53
C ALA A 61 11.68 13.53 1.69
N GLU A 62 10.49 13.67 2.29
CA GLU A 62 9.97 12.80 3.34
C GLU A 62 9.96 11.31 2.90
N SER A 63 9.57 11.05 1.64
CA SER A 63 9.57 9.70 1.10
C SER A 63 10.98 9.12 0.99
N LEU A 64 11.97 9.90 0.54
CA LEU A 64 13.37 9.47 0.47
C LEU A 64 13.95 9.23 1.87
N ASP A 65 13.67 10.12 2.81
CA ASP A 65 14.12 9.96 4.21
C ASP A 65 13.56 8.66 4.83
N ALA A 66 12.26 8.40 4.65
CA ALA A 66 11.63 7.18 5.14
C ALA A 66 12.17 5.89 4.49
N ILE A 67 12.52 5.94 3.20
CA ILE A 67 13.20 4.82 2.51
C ILE A 67 14.59 4.60 3.13
N GLY A 68 15.34 5.68 3.37
CA GLY A 68 16.66 5.63 4.01
C GLY A 68 16.61 5.03 5.42
N GLU A 69 15.63 5.44 6.22
CA GLU A 69 15.38 4.90 7.55
C GLU A 69 15.06 3.39 7.50
N ALA A 70 14.14 2.99 6.63
CA ALA A 70 13.79 1.59 6.44
C ALA A 70 14.98 0.73 5.99
N ILE A 71 15.86 1.26 5.12
CA ILE A 71 17.09 0.57 4.68
C ILE A 71 18.07 0.44 5.86
N ALA A 72 18.24 1.48 6.66
CA ALA A 72 19.16 1.48 7.78
C ALA A 72 18.76 0.47 8.88
N GLU A 73 17.45 0.33 9.13
CA GLU A 73 16.94 -0.55 10.17
C GLU A 73 16.69 -1.99 9.72
N ASN A 74 16.25 -2.21 8.49
CA ASN A 74 15.87 -3.53 7.96
C ASN A 74 16.78 -4.02 6.82
N GLY A 75 17.14 -3.14 5.89
CA GLY A 75 17.97 -3.46 4.73
C GLY A 75 17.21 -4.07 3.54
N ARG A 76 15.98 -4.58 3.70
CA ARG A 76 15.17 -5.24 2.65
C ARG A 76 13.94 -4.40 2.36
N VAL A 77 14.06 -3.45 1.43
CA VAL A 77 13.04 -2.43 1.17
C VAL A 77 12.51 -2.52 -0.25
N ILE A 78 11.19 -2.52 -0.36
CA ILE A 78 10.41 -2.40 -1.60
C ILE A 78 9.70 -1.05 -1.57
N VAL A 79 9.78 -0.30 -2.65
CA VAL A 79 9.16 1.02 -2.78
C VAL A 79 7.99 0.95 -3.76
N THR A 80 6.89 1.62 -3.41
CA THR A 80 5.71 1.77 -4.26
C THR A 80 5.15 3.18 -4.18
N GLY A 81 4.12 3.46 -4.94
CA GLY A 81 3.39 4.73 -4.87
C GLY A 81 3.78 5.74 -5.93
N CYS A 82 3.36 6.99 -5.73
CA CYS A 82 3.47 8.02 -6.76
C CYS A 82 4.92 8.35 -7.15
N MET A 83 5.86 8.25 -6.21
CA MET A 83 7.29 8.48 -6.52
C MET A 83 7.89 7.36 -7.35
N GLY A 84 7.31 6.15 -7.30
CA GLY A 84 7.76 5.01 -8.10
C GLY A 84 7.66 5.20 -9.61
N VAL A 85 6.90 6.18 -10.09
CA VAL A 85 6.87 6.56 -11.52
C VAL A 85 8.24 7.10 -11.99
N ALA A 86 8.99 7.72 -11.07
CA ALA A 86 10.35 8.22 -11.32
C ALA A 86 11.38 7.34 -10.61
N GLU A 87 11.45 6.06 -10.97
CA GLU A 87 12.30 5.05 -10.33
C GLU A 87 13.76 5.51 -10.16
N ASN A 88 14.33 6.18 -11.17
CA ASN A 88 15.70 6.68 -11.12
C ASN A 88 15.91 7.65 -9.95
N SER A 89 14.93 8.51 -9.64
CA SER A 89 15.02 9.45 -8.51
C SER A 89 15.16 8.75 -7.16
N ILE A 90 14.65 7.52 -7.05
CA ILE A 90 14.78 6.70 -5.85
C ILE A 90 16.12 5.97 -5.86
N ARG A 91 16.48 5.31 -6.98
CA ARG A 91 17.70 4.50 -7.08
C ARG A 91 18.98 5.32 -7.05
N ASP A 92 18.95 6.58 -7.52
CA ASP A 92 20.11 7.48 -7.45
C ASP A 92 20.47 7.80 -5.98
N VAL A 93 19.49 7.87 -5.09
CA VAL A 93 19.69 8.13 -3.65
C VAL A 93 19.86 6.84 -2.87
N HIS A 94 19.05 5.82 -3.18
CA HIS A 94 18.97 4.53 -2.49
C HIS A 94 19.13 3.36 -3.45
N PRO A 95 20.34 3.06 -3.92
CA PRO A 95 20.57 1.99 -4.91
C PRO A 95 20.29 0.58 -4.38
N SER A 96 20.22 0.40 -3.07
CA SER A 96 19.95 -0.88 -2.40
C SER A 96 18.46 -1.27 -2.35
N VAL A 97 17.54 -0.42 -2.83
CA VAL A 97 16.11 -0.75 -2.90
C VAL A 97 15.89 -1.96 -3.80
N LEU A 98 15.19 -2.99 -3.29
CA LEU A 98 15.03 -4.27 -3.98
C LEU A 98 14.12 -4.15 -5.20
N ALA A 99 12.98 -3.47 -5.05
CA ALA A 99 12.03 -3.25 -6.14
C ALA A 99 11.38 -1.86 -6.01
N VAL A 100 11.05 -1.29 -7.17
CA VAL A 100 10.30 -0.03 -7.27
C VAL A 100 9.10 -0.27 -8.16
N THR A 101 7.91 0.08 -7.69
CA THR A 101 6.65 -0.03 -8.43
C THR A 101 5.90 1.30 -8.41
N GLY A 102 5.10 1.55 -9.43
CA GLY A 102 4.26 2.75 -9.51
C GLY A 102 2.96 2.65 -8.71
N PRO A 103 2.15 3.71 -8.67
CA PRO A 103 0.83 3.68 -8.08
C PRO A 103 -0.06 2.68 -8.83
N GLN A 104 -1.02 2.07 -8.15
CA GLN A 104 -1.96 1.06 -8.68
C GLN A 104 -1.34 -0.28 -9.11
N GLN A 105 -0.06 -0.46 -8.99
CA GLN A 105 0.63 -1.72 -9.33
C GLN A 105 0.61 -2.70 -8.14
N TYR A 106 -0.56 -2.95 -7.57
CA TYR A 106 -0.73 -3.74 -6.34
C TYR A 106 -0.17 -5.16 -6.46
N GLU A 107 -0.46 -5.83 -7.58
CA GLU A 107 0.03 -7.19 -7.85
C GLU A 107 1.55 -7.23 -7.95
N GLN A 108 2.17 -6.21 -8.54
CA GLN A 108 3.63 -6.13 -8.65
C GLN A 108 4.29 -5.94 -7.30
N VAL A 109 3.68 -5.14 -6.38
CA VAL A 109 4.16 -5.02 -4.99
C VAL A 109 4.11 -6.37 -4.29
N VAL A 110 2.99 -7.06 -4.39
CA VAL A 110 2.81 -8.37 -3.74
C VAL A 110 3.78 -9.40 -4.33
N ASN A 111 3.96 -9.43 -5.64
CA ASN A 111 4.94 -10.31 -6.30
C ASN A 111 6.37 -9.99 -5.84
N ALA A 112 6.75 -8.71 -5.74
CA ALA A 112 8.05 -8.31 -5.23
C ALA A 112 8.25 -8.76 -3.76
N VAL A 113 7.21 -8.72 -2.93
CA VAL A 113 7.25 -9.27 -1.57
C VAL A 113 7.46 -10.80 -1.62
N HIS A 114 6.76 -11.53 -2.50
CA HIS A 114 6.91 -12.98 -2.67
C HIS A 114 8.33 -13.40 -3.10
N GLU A 115 8.95 -12.61 -3.97
CA GLU A 115 10.33 -12.87 -4.42
C GLU A 115 11.35 -12.70 -3.27
N VAL A 116 11.10 -11.75 -2.38
CA VAL A 116 11.98 -11.47 -1.24
C VAL A 116 11.70 -12.43 -0.06
N VAL A 117 10.41 -12.66 0.23
CA VAL A 117 9.95 -13.50 1.33
C VAL A 117 8.72 -14.29 0.85
N PRO A 118 8.89 -15.55 0.44
CA PRO A 118 7.79 -16.37 -0.05
C PRO A 118 6.66 -16.53 0.99
N PRO A 119 5.39 -16.59 0.55
CA PRO A 119 4.27 -16.83 1.45
C PRO A 119 4.37 -18.23 2.09
N LYS A 120 3.76 -18.40 3.24
CA LYS A 120 3.75 -19.69 3.94
C LYS A 120 2.90 -20.69 3.13
N GLN A 121 3.46 -21.86 2.81
CA GLN A 121 2.75 -22.91 2.04
C GLN A 121 1.53 -23.50 2.75
N ASP A 122 1.53 -23.52 4.09
CA ASP A 122 0.45 -24.06 4.91
C ASP A 122 -0.52 -22.98 5.41
N HIS A 123 -0.59 -21.84 4.75
CA HIS A 123 -1.55 -20.78 5.11
C HIS A 123 -2.98 -21.30 4.97
N ASN A 124 -3.77 -21.17 6.03
CA ASN A 124 -5.17 -21.55 6.04
C ASN A 124 -6.06 -20.29 6.11
N PRO A 125 -6.65 -19.85 4.99
CA PRO A 125 -7.46 -18.65 4.95
C PRO A 125 -8.73 -18.70 5.84
N LEU A 126 -9.12 -19.89 6.33
CA LEU A 126 -10.22 -20.04 7.26
C LEU A 126 -9.83 -19.72 8.71
N ILE A 127 -8.54 -19.74 9.03
CA ILE A 127 -8.00 -19.40 10.37
C ILE A 127 -7.55 -17.94 10.42
N ASP A 128 -6.90 -17.49 9.36
CA ASP A 128 -6.40 -16.11 9.23
C ASP A 128 -7.45 -15.22 8.56
N LEU A 129 -8.58 -15.04 9.24
CA LEU A 129 -9.71 -14.28 8.72
C LEU A 129 -9.35 -12.83 8.44
N VAL A 130 -9.53 -12.43 7.20
CA VAL A 130 -9.50 -11.02 6.79
C VAL A 130 -10.93 -10.49 6.79
N PRO A 131 -11.19 -9.34 7.43
CA PRO A 131 -12.53 -8.77 7.45
C PRO A 131 -13.06 -8.51 6.02
N PRO A 132 -14.36 -8.68 5.75
CA PRO A 132 -14.95 -8.47 4.41
C PRO A 132 -14.66 -7.08 3.82
N GLN A 133 -14.54 -6.05 4.69
CA GLN A 133 -14.17 -4.68 4.29
C GLN A 133 -12.67 -4.49 4.06
N GLY A 134 -11.85 -5.53 4.23
CA GLY A 134 -10.39 -5.46 4.20
C GLY A 134 -9.78 -4.83 5.44
N LEU A 135 -8.45 -4.71 5.45
CA LEU A 135 -7.72 -3.97 6.48
C LEU A 135 -7.89 -2.48 6.26
N LYS A 136 -8.13 -1.73 7.34
CA LYS A 136 -8.30 -0.29 7.32
C LYS A 136 -7.27 0.37 8.23
N LEU A 137 -6.64 1.42 7.69
CA LEU A 137 -5.69 2.27 8.41
C LEU A 137 -6.37 3.50 9.02
N THR A 138 -7.60 3.78 8.59
CA THR A 138 -8.43 4.85 9.16
C THR A 138 -9.02 4.46 10.51
N PRO A 139 -9.35 5.43 11.39
CA PRO A 139 -10.18 5.22 12.56
C PRO A 139 -11.53 4.57 12.20
N ARG A 140 -12.11 3.82 13.13
CA ARG A 140 -13.32 3.00 12.87
C ARG A 140 -14.56 3.77 12.40
N HIS A 141 -14.64 5.08 12.67
CA HIS A 141 -15.84 5.86 12.37
C HIS A 141 -15.91 6.35 10.93
N TYR A 142 -14.80 6.40 10.20
CA TYR A 142 -14.81 6.80 8.80
C TYR A 142 -13.90 5.90 7.92
N ALA A 143 -14.15 5.90 6.62
CA ALA A 143 -13.30 5.26 5.64
C ALA A 143 -13.30 6.04 4.31
N TYR A 144 -12.21 5.94 3.56
CA TYR A 144 -12.16 6.43 2.21
C TYR A 144 -12.77 5.42 1.24
N LEU A 145 -13.66 5.88 0.36
CA LEU A 145 -14.27 5.09 -0.70
C LEU A 145 -13.79 5.60 -2.06
N LYS A 146 -12.81 4.93 -2.63
CA LYS A 146 -12.24 5.31 -3.93
C LYS A 146 -13.17 4.88 -5.08
N ILE A 147 -13.79 5.85 -5.75
CA ILE A 147 -14.71 5.61 -6.86
C ILE A 147 -14.05 5.71 -8.24
N SER A 148 -12.93 6.43 -8.34
CA SER A 148 -12.19 6.63 -9.58
C SER A 148 -10.70 6.81 -9.32
N GLU A 149 -9.90 6.68 -10.37
CA GLU A 149 -8.46 6.91 -10.36
C GLU A 149 -8.07 7.75 -11.58
N GLY A 150 -6.95 8.51 -11.43
CA GLY A 150 -6.42 9.34 -12.52
C GLY A 150 -7.19 10.62 -12.78
N CYS A 151 -6.83 11.34 -13.84
CA CYS A 151 -7.51 12.55 -14.28
C CYS A 151 -7.20 12.85 -15.75
N SER A 152 -8.24 13.15 -16.55
CA SER A 152 -8.13 13.44 -17.98
C SER A 152 -8.15 14.94 -18.33
N ASN A 153 -8.18 15.84 -17.33
CA ASN A 153 -8.31 17.28 -17.58
C ASN A 153 -7.06 17.93 -18.21
N ARG A 154 -5.86 17.32 -18.03
CA ARG A 154 -4.61 17.79 -18.66
C ARG A 154 -4.27 19.25 -18.38
N CYS A 155 -4.59 19.78 -17.18
CA CYS A 155 -4.21 21.14 -16.79
C CYS A 155 -2.69 21.31 -16.87
N SER A 156 -2.20 22.44 -17.41
CA SER A 156 -0.78 22.66 -17.71
C SER A 156 0.15 22.63 -16.48
N PHE A 157 -0.39 22.91 -15.29
CA PHE A 157 0.34 22.93 -14.02
C PHE A 157 0.17 21.63 -13.21
N CYS A 158 -0.61 20.66 -13.68
CA CYS A 158 -1.00 19.50 -12.88
C CYS A 158 -0.24 18.23 -13.25
N ILE A 159 0.44 17.64 -12.28
CA ILE A 159 1.21 16.41 -12.44
C ILE A 159 0.38 15.11 -12.32
N ILE A 160 -0.90 15.21 -11.87
CA ILE A 160 -1.71 14.01 -11.57
C ILE A 160 -1.83 13.04 -12.76
N PRO A 161 -2.08 13.48 -14.01
CA PRO A 161 -2.14 12.54 -15.13
C PRO A 161 -0.83 11.78 -15.38
N SER A 162 0.32 12.41 -15.10
CA SER A 162 1.63 11.74 -15.24
C SER A 162 1.89 10.73 -14.13
N LEU A 163 1.37 10.96 -12.92
CA LEU A 163 1.56 10.07 -11.78
C LEU A 163 0.54 8.93 -11.75
N ARG A 164 -0.74 9.22 -12.07
CA ARG A 164 -1.86 8.31 -11.85
C ARG A 164 -2.65 7.96 -13.11
N GLY A 165 -2.19 8.42 -14.27
CA GLY A 165 -2.82 8.12 -15.56
C GLY A 165 -4.11 8.89 -15.83
N ASP A 166 -4.83 8.47 -16.88
CA ASP A 166 -6.11 9.00 -17.26
C ASP A 166 -7.23 8.57 -16.31
N LEU A 167 -8.33 9.32 -16.31
CA LEU A 167 -9.48 9.01 -15.48
C LEU A 167 -10.08 7.64 -15.82
N ALA A 168 -10.11 6.78 -14.85
CA ALA A 168 -10.77 5.48 -14.90
C ALA A 168 -11.75 5.36 -13.72
N SER A 169 -13.04 5.22 -14.01
CA SER A 169 -14.08 5.03 -12.99
C SER A 169 -14.25 3.55 -12.67
N ARG A 170 -14.49 3.26 -11.40
CA ARG A 170 -14.83 1.90 -10.96
C ARG A 170 -16.28 1.55 -11.34
N PRO A 171 -16.58 0.28 -11.60
CA PRO A 171 -17.95 -0.18 -11.78
C PRO A 171 -18.82 0.13 -10.55
N ILE A 172 -20.04 0.63 -10.80
CA ILE A 172 -20.97 1.08 -9.75
C ILE A 172 -21.28 -0.05 -8.75
N ASP A 173 -21.47 -1.26 -9.25
CA ASP A 173 -21.77 -2.45 -8.42
C ASP A 173 -20.64 -2.78 -7.45
N GLN A 174 -19.38 -2.58 -7.83
CA GLN A 174 -18.23 -2.78 -6.95
C GLN A 174 -18.15 -1.69 -5.88
N VAL A 175 -18.40 -0.44 -6.25
CA VAL A 175 -18.40 0.69 -5.32
C VAL A 175 -19.50 0.52 -4.28
N LEU A 176 -20.72 0.14 -4.71
CA LEU A 176 -21.83 -0.10 -3.79
C LEU A 176 -21.56 -1.26 -2.83
N ARG A 177 -21.01 -2.37 -3.32
CA ARG A 177 -20.65 -3.51 -2.46
C ARG A 177 -19.63 -3.12 -1.40
N GLU A 178 -18.60 -2.36 -1.76
CA GLU A 178 -17.61 -1.88 -0.80
C GLU A 178 -18.22 -0.93 0.22
N ALA A 179 -19.09 0.00 -0.20
CA ALA A 179 -19.81 0.89 0.68
C ALA A 179 -20.69 0.14 1.69
N GLU A 180 -21.40 -0.91 1.25
CA GLU A 180 -22.21 -1.77 2.12
C GLU A 180 -21.35 -2.55 3.12
N GLN A 181 -20.21 -3.09 2.69
CA GLN A 181 -19.27 -3.78 3.58
C GLN A 181 -18.74 -2.85 4.67
N LEU A 182 -18.34 -1.62 4.30
CA LEU A 182 -17.88 -0.60 5.23
C LEU A 182 -18.98 -0.20 6.23
N LYS A 183 -20.20 0.04 5.75
CA LYS A 183 -21.36 0.30 6.60
C LYS A 183 -21.63 -0.84 7.60
N ASN A 184 -21.61 -2.07 7.12
CA ASN A 184 -21.85 -3.24 7.95
C ASN A 184 -20.73 -3.47 8.98
N ALA A 185 -19.52 -3.03 8.69
CA ALA A 185 -18.37 -3.01 9.61
C ALA A 185 -18.45 -1.88 10.66
N GLY A 186 -19.49 -1.02 10.61
CA GLY A 186 -19.72 0.05 11.58
C GLY A 186 -19.13 1.41 11.21
N VAL A 187 -18.67 1.59 9.98
CA VAL A 187 -18.25 2.90 9.45
C VAL A 187 -19.48 3.81 9.35
N ARG A 188 -19.34 5.05 9.84
CA ARG A 188 -20.44 6.02 9.89
C ARG A 188 -20.31 7.12 8.84
N GLU A 189 -19.10 7.33 8.32
CA GLU A 189 -18.79 8.37 7.34
C GLU A 189 -17.95 7.79 6.21
N LEU A 190 -18.36 8.02 4.97
CA LEU A 190 -17.60 7.66 3.76
C LEU A 190 -17.09 8.95 3.11
N LEU A 191 -15.79 9.04 2.97
CA LEU A 191 -15.11 10.12 2.23
C LEU A 191 -14.84 9.61 0.81
N VAL A 192 -15.44 10.29 -0.19
CA VAL A 192 -15.43 9.89 -1.60
C VAL A 192 -14.44 10.75 -2.40
#